data_b5297b885f515383aaade713c03a7608
#
_entry.id   b5297b885f515383aaade713c03a7608
#
_cell.length_a   1.000
_cell.length_b   1.000
_cell.length_c   1.000
_cell.angle_alpha   90.00
_cell.angle_beta   90.00
_cell.angle_gamma   90.00
#
_symmetry.space_group_name_H-M   'P 1'
#
loop_
_entity.id
_entity.type
_entity.pdbx_description
1 polymer ?
#
loop_
_entity_poly.entity_id
_entity_poly.type
_entity_poly.pdbx_seq_one_letter_code
_entity_poly.pdbx_strand_id
1 'polypeptide(L)'
;MTLMTKITKGHIITQNLDGTDHLDCLYRISLKALIYNDAGQILVVKEIDRTYWDLPGGGMDFGETIESSLKRELYEEVDYRGGLRYQLFDASDEMYIERIDANQICFYCRVWPENFDFAPGEEGDEVMFINPEELLLQKSEVDAPARAYKIHAKWQQLRR
;
A
#
# COMPACT_ATOMS: atom_id res chain seq x y z
N MET A 1 27.35 11.52 -26.03
CA MET A 1 28.04 11.54 -24.72
C MET A 1 27.22 10.74 -23.75
N THR A 2 27.79 9.64 -23.25
CA THR A 2 27.03 8.75 -22.37
C THR A 2 27.12 9.32 -20.95
N LEU A 3 25.99 9.74 -20.39
CA LEU A 3 25.89 10.05 -18.96
C LEU A 3 26.06 8.73 -18.19
N MET A 4 27.05 8.68 -17.31
CA MET A 4 27.18 7.54 -16.41
C MET A 4 26.10 7.63 -15.34
N THR A 5 25.16 6.70 -15.39
CA THR A 5 24.10 6.58 -14.37
C THR A 5 24.38 5.34 -13.51
N LYS A 6 24.46 5.53 -12.22
CA LYS A 6 24.56 4.44 -11.26
C LYS A 6 23.35 4.44 -10.35
N ILE A 7 22.72 3.29 -10.19
CA ILE A 7 21.64 3.10 -9.24
C ILE A 7 22.19 2.33 -8.03
N THR A 8 21.95 2.84 -6.84
CA THR A 8 22.31 2.19 -5.59
C THR A 8 21.38 2.63 -4.47
N LYS A 9 20.86 1.69 -3.71
CA LYS A 9 19.89 1.95 -2.62
C LYS A 9 18.74 2.86 -3.05
N GLY A 10 18.18 2.64 -4.26
CA GLY A 10 17.10 3.44 -4.82
C GLY A 10 17.50 4.84 -5.30
N HIS A 11 18.76 5.21 -5.21
CA HIS A 11 19.24 6.50 -5.68
C HIS A 11 19.85 6.40 -7.07
N ILE A 12 19.60 7.41 -7.89
CA ILE A 12 20.23 7.59 -9.19
C ILE A 12 21.29 8.67 -9.05
N ILE A 13 22.52 8.33 -9.37
CA ILE A 13 23.62 9.30 -9.45
C ILE A 13 23.87 9.55 -10.92
N THR A 14 23.58 10.75 -11.39
CA THR A 14 23.80 11.19 -12.77
C THR A 14 24.83 12.31 -12.76
N GLN A 15 25.92 12.13 -13.51
CA GLN A 15 26.90 13.19 -13.69
C GLN A 15 26.42 14.21 -14.72
N ASN A 16 26.33 15.46 -14.31
CA ASN A 16 26.00 16.57 -15.20
C ASN A 16 27.12 16.88 -16.19
N LEU A 17 26.83 17.64 -17.25
CA LEU A 17 27.80 18.04 -18.25
C LEU A 17 28.93 18.94 -17.71
N ASP A 18 28.67 19.62 -16.60
CA ASP A 18 29.65 20.47 -15.89
C ASP A 18 30.52 19.68 -14.90
N GLY A 19 30.35 18.35 -14.83
CA GLY A 19 31.09 17.47 -13.93
C GLY A 19 30.53 17.39 -12.50
N THR A 20 29.45 18.10 -12.20
CA THR A 20 28.76 17.96 -10.90
C THR A 20 27.88 16.72 -10.87
N ASP A 21 27.75 16.10 -9.72
CA ASP A 21 26.83 14.97 -9.52
C ASP A 21 25.43 15.49 -9.20
N HIS A 22 24.43 14.90 -9.86
CA HIS A 22 23.03 15.07 -9.51
C HIS A 22 22.54 13.79 -8.84
N LEU A 23 22.02 13.93 -7.63
CA LEU A 23 21.39 12.83 -6.90
C LEU A 23 19.88 12.93 -7.06
N ASP A 24 19.29 11.86 -7.59
CA ASP A 24 17.85 11.69 -7.71
C ASP A 24 17.43 10.38 -7.07
N CYS A 25 16.15 10.10 -7.00
CA CYS A 25 15.61 8.92 -6.35
C CYS A 25 14.51 8.28 -7.19
N LEU A 26 14.60 6.97 -7.36
CA LEU A 26 13.48 6.18 -7.89
C LEU A 26 12.59 5.72 -6.75
N TYR A 27 11.33 6.07 -6.84
CA TYR A 27 10.32 5.64 -5.89
C TYR A 27 9.42 4.56 -6.48
N ARG A 28 9.30 3.45 -5.78
CA ARG A 28 8.17 2.55 -5.98
C ARG A 28 6.97 3.15 -5.28
N ILE A 29 5.87 3.23 -5.98
CA ILE A 29 4.58 3.62 -5.41
C ILE A 29 3.82 2.36 -5.02
N SER A 30 3.26 2.34 -3.83
CA SER A 30 2.31 1.33 -3.39
C SER A 30 1.03 1.98 -2.91
N LEU A 31 -0.04 1.20 -2.82
CA LEU A 31 -1.35 1.63 -2.39
C LEU A 31 -1.82 0.78 -1.22
N LYS A 32 -2.54 1.37 -0.27
CA LYS A 32 -3.30 0.64 0.75
C LYS A 32 -4.75 1.12 0.74
N ALA A 33 -5.66 0.16 0.66
CA ALA A 33 -7.10 0.40 0.60
C ALA A 33 -7.71 0.32 2.00
N LEU A 34 -8.25 1.42 2.49
CA LEU A 34 -9.03 1.48 3.73
C LEU A 34 -10.51 1.31 3.38
N ILE A 35 -11.07 0.15 3.70
CA ILE A 35 -12.46 -0.24 3.42
C ILE A 35 -13.16 -0.48 4.74
N TYR A 36 -14.32 0.17 4.95
CA TYR A 36 -15.18 -0.07 6.11
C TYR A 36 -16.45 -0.80 5.69
N ASN A 37 -16.92 -1.69 6.56
CA ASN A 37 -18.30 -2.17 6.51
C ASN A 37 -19.25 -1.23 7.29
N ASP A 38 -20.54 -1.56 7.28
CA ASP A 38 -21.57 -0.75 7.95
C ASP A 38 -21.42 -0.71 9.49
N ALA A 39 -20.73 -1.69 10.07
CA ALA A 39 -20.41 -1.73 11.49
C ALA A 39 -19.16 -0.89 11.87
N GLY A 40 -18.52 -0.23 10.90
CA GLY A 40 -17.30 0.55 11.13
C GLY A 40 -16.02 -0.28 11.27
N GLN A 41 -16.09 -1.58 11.00
CA GLN A 41 -14.92 -2.45 10.97
C GLN A 41 -14.18 -2.27 9.65
N ILE A 42 -12.87 -2.48 9.66
CA ILE A 42 -12.01 -2.38 8.46
C ILE A 42 -11.70 -3.75 7.89
N LEU A 43 -11.64 -3.81 6.55
CA LEU A 43 -11.21 -4.99 5.82
C LEU A 43 -9.71 -5.16 5.99
N VAL A 44 -9.30 -6.36 6.36
CA VAL A 44 -7.90 -6.76 6.44
C VAL A 44 -7.70 -8.10 5.76
N VAL A 45 -6.50 -8.29 5.26
CA VAL A 45 -6.06 -9.52 4.61
C VAL A 45 -4.78 -10.03 5.29
N LYS A 46 -4.66 -11.33 5.37
CA LYS A 46 -3.41 -12.00 5.64
C LYS A 46 -3.01 -12.72 4.35
N GLU A 47 -1.95 -12.24 3.73
CA GLU A 47 -1.42 -12.83 2.51
C GLU A 47 -0.84 -14.23 2.77
N ILE A 48 -0.76 -15.05 1.72
CA ILE A 48 -0.06 -16.33 1.76
C ILE A 48 1.38 -16.10 2.24
N ASP A 49 1.86 -16.97 3.11
CA ASP A 49 3.20 -16.89 3.73
C ASP A 49 3.42 -15.67 4.67
N ARG A 50 2.36 -14.94 5.02
CA ARG A 50 2.39 -13.89 6.03
C ARG A 50 1.72 -14.35 7.34
N THR A 51 2.23 -13.87 8.45
CA THR A 51 1.71 -14.19 9.80
C THR A 51 0.94 -13.02 10.43
N TYR A 52 0.74 -11.95 9.68
CA TYR A 52 0.14 -10.71 10.17
C TYR A 52 -0.96 -10.20 9.24
N TRP A 53 -1.88 -9.45 9.83
CA TRP A 53 -2.92 -8.74 9.10
C TRP A 53 -2.44 -7.39 8.61
N ASP A 54 -2.83 -7.01 7.40
CA ASP A 54 -2.59 -5.68 6.84
C ASP A 54 -3.83 -5.22 6.06
N LEU A 55 -3.87 -3.94 5.70
CA LEU A 55 -4.84 -3.45 4.72
C LEU A 55 -4.51 -4.04 3.35
N PRO A 56 -5.54 -4.38 2.54
CA PRO A 56 -5.30 -4.85 1.18
C PRO A 56 -4.62 -3.78 0.33
N GLY A 57 -3.78 -4.23 -0.59
CA GLY A 57 -3.06 -3.38 -1.53
C GLY A 57 -1.55 -3.58 -1.54
N GLY A 58 -0.94 -3.28 -2.66
CA GLY A 58 0.47 -3.48 -2.94
C GLY A 58 1.06 -2.46 -3.90
N GLY A 59 2.09 -2.84 -4.60
CA GLY A 59 2.82 -1.93 -5.50
C GLY A 59 2.10 -1.71 -6.82
N MET A 60 2.07 -0.46 -7.28
CA MET A 60 1.61 -0.16 -8.63
C MET A 60 2.55 -0.76 -9.68
N ASP A 61 1.98 -1.34 -10.72
CA ASP A 61 2.73 -1.80 -11.88
C ASP A 61 2.88 -0.70 -12.93
N PHE A 62 3.86 -0.90 -13.82
CA PHE A 62 4.10 0.07 -14.89
C PHE A 62 2.85 0.25 -15.77
N GLY A 63 2.45 1.49 -15.96
CA GLY A 63 1.29 1.86 -16.78
C GLY A 63 -0.06 1.80 -16.08
N GLU A 64 -0.12 1.38 -14.82
CA GLU A 64 -1.34 1.41 -14.03
C GLU A 64 -1.74 2.83 -13.61
N THR A 65 -3.04 3.04 -13.49
CA THR A 65 -3.62 4.15 -12.74
C THR A 65 -3.83 3.71 -11.27
N ILE A 66 -4.07 4.65 -10.37
CA ILE A 66 -4.43 4.32 -8.97
C ILE A 66 -5.66 3.39 -8.94
N GLU A 67 -6.67 3.69 -9.75
CA GLU A 67 -7.90 2.88 -9.81
C GLU A 67 -7.63 1.45 -10.30
N SER A 68 -6.87 1.29 -11.40
CA SER A 68 -6.57 -0.03 -11.95
C SER A 68 -5.70 -0.85 -11.00
N SER A 69 -4.75 -0.22 -10.32
CA SER A 69 -3.93 -0.88 -9.31
C SER A 69 -4.74 -1.32 -8.10
N LEU A 70 -5.63 -0.46 -7.57
CA LEU A 70 -6.56 -0.84 -6.50
C LEU A 70 -7.45 -2.02 -6.90
N LYS A 71 -8.00 -2.02 -8.12
CA LYS A 71 -8.83 -3.12 -8.61
C LYS A 71 -8.06 -4.43 -8.73
N ARG A 72 -6.82 -4.39 -9.24
CA ARG A 72 -5.96 -5.57 -9.36
C ARG A 72 -5.61 -6.13 -7.98
N GLU A 73 -5.11 -5.30 -7.06
CA GLU A 73 -4.73 -5.72 -5.71
C GLU A 73 -5.94 -6.31 -4.94
N LEU A 74 -7.11 -5.65 -5.02
CA LEU A 74 -8.32 -6.16 -4.38
C LEU A 74 -8.81 -7.47 -5.03
N TYR A 75 -8.58 -7.68 -6.31
CA TYR A 75 -8.86 -8.96 -6.95
C TYR A 75 -7.89 -10.04 -6.48
N GLU A 76 -6.58 -9.77 -6.50
CA GLU A 76 -5.52 -10.73 -6.18
C GLU A 76 -5.54 -11.15 -4.70
N GLU A 77 -5.79 -10.22 -3.77
CA GLU A 77 -5.73 -10.49 -2.35
C GLU A 77 -7.07 -10.90 -1.73
N VAL A 78 -8.17 -10.29 -2.18
CA VAL A 78 -9.48 -10.44 -1.54
C VAL A 78 -10.61 -10.83 -2.50
N ASP A 79 -10.27 -11.36 -3.70
CA ASP A 79 -11.18 -11.80 -4.79
C ASP A 79 -12.32 -10.82 -5.13
N TYR A 80 -12.09 -9.53 -4.93
CA TYR A 80 -13.09 -8.51 -5.20
C TYR A 80 -13.15 -8.17 -6.68
N ARG A 81 -14.38 -8.24 -7.27
CA ARG A 81 -14.62 -8.05 -8.72
C ARG A 81 -15.58 -6.90 -9.01
N GLY A 82 -16.10 -6.25 -7.99
CA GLY A 82 -17.06 -5.16 -8.13
C GLY A 82 -16.44 -3.83 -8.55
N GLY A 83 -17.30 -2.86 -8.80
CA GLY A 83 -16.90 -1.46 -8.96
C GLY A 83 -16.51 -0.83 -7.63
N LEU A 84 -15.77 0.24 -7.71
CA LEU A 84 -15.33 0.98 -6.52
C LEU A 84 -15.24 2.48 -6.81
N ARG A 85 -15.38 3.26 -5.76
CA ARG A 85 -14.94 4.66 -5.71
C ARG A 85 -13.80 4.76 -4.72
N TYR A 86 -12.88 5.68 -4.92
CA TYR A 86 -11.78 5.89 -4.00
C TYR A 86 -11.48 7.38 -3.81
N GLN A 87 -10.81 7.67 -2.71
CA GLN A 87 -10.23 8.96 -2.41
C GLN A 87 -8.84 8.74 -1.84
N LEU A 88 -7.82 9.28 -2.51
CA LEU A 88 -6.50 9.41 -1.93
C LEU A 88 -6.57 10.45 -0.82
N PHE A 89 -6.18 10.10 0.40
CA PHE A 89 -6.29 11.01 1.53
C PHE A 89 -4.96 11.29 2.23
N ASP A 90 -3.95 10.45 2.01
CA ASP A 90 -2.64 10.63 2.61
C ASP A 90 -1.59 9.71 1.97
N ALA A 91 -0.33 9.89 2.39
CA ALA A 91 0.79 9.06 1.99
C ALA A 91 1.74 8.82 3.17
N SER A 92 2.52 7.75 3.08
CA SER A 92 3.62 7.51 4.01
C SER A 92 4.79 8.47 3.76
N ASP A 93 5.67 8.59 4.75
CA ASP A 93 7.03 9.05 4.51
C ASP A 93 7.78 8.05 3.62
N GLU A 94 8.93 8.48 3.12
CA GLU A 94 9.85 7.62 2.38
C GLU A 94 10.29 6.43 3.23
N MET A 95 10.30 5.25 2.62
CA MET A 95 10.74 4.02 3.23
C MET A 95 11.61 3.22 2.25
N TYR A 96 12.84 2.91 2.66
CA TYR A 96 13.69 2.04 1.86
C TYR A 96 13.27 0.58 2.03
N ILE A 97 13.03 -0.11 0.91
CA ILE A 97 12.67 -1.53 0.87
C ILE A 97 13.86 -2.31 0.35
N GLU A 98 14.58 -2.96 1.26
CA GLU A 98 15.81 -3.69 0.95
C GLU A 98 15.59 -4.79 -0.10
N ARG A 99 14.47 -5.53 0.00
CA ARG A 99 14.14 -6.63 -0.90
C ARG A 99 14.12 -6.25 -2.37
N ILE A 100 13.74 -5.02 -2.69
CA ILE A 100 13.64 -4.51 -4.07
C ILE A 100 14.68 -3.43 -4.38
N ASP A 101 15.57 -3.13 -3.43
CA ASP A 101 16.59 -2.07 -3.52
C ASP A 101 16.02 -0.73 -4.03
N ALA A 102 14.85 -0.34 -3.50
CA ALA A 102 14.16 0.88 -3.90
C ALA A 102 13.56 1.61 -2.71
N ASN A 103 13.43 2.92 -2.84
CA ASN A 103 12.60 3.71 -1.94
C ASN A 103 11.14 3.56 -2.32
N GLN A 104 10.25 3.57 -1.35
CA GLN A 104 8.82 3.43 -1.54
C GLN A 104 8.07 4.54 -0.83
N ILE A 105 7.02 5.03 -1.48
CA ILE A 105 5.96 5.84 -0.87
C ILE A 105 4.67 5.05 -1.01
N CYS A 106 3.93 4.91 0.10
CA CYS A 106 2.65 4.25 0.11
C CYS A 106 1.53 5.30 0.15
N PHE A 107 0.65 5.29 -0.83
CA PHE A 107 -0.55 6.11 -0.87
C PHE A 107 -1.69 5.42 -0.13
N TYR A 108 -2.42 6.16 0.69
CA TYR A 108 -3.55 5.68 1.47
C TYR A 108 -4.86 6.12 0.81
N CYS A 109 -5.64 5.13 0.39
CA CYS A 109 -6.88 5.33 -0.32
C CYS A 109 -8.07 4.86 0.54
N ARG A 110 -9.01 5.77 0.83
CA ARG A 110 -10.34 5.36 1.28
C ARG A 110 -11.08 4.79 0.08
N VAL A 111 -11.54 3.55 0.18
CA VAL A 111 -12.24 2.87 -0.91
C VAL A 111 -13.67 2.54 -0.47
N TRP A 112 -14.63 2.82 -1.35
CA TRP A 112 -16.04 2.46 -1.21
C TRP A 112 -16.39 1.44 -2.29
N PRO A 113 -16.45 0.14 -1.92
CA PRO A 113 -16.86 -0.91 -2.84
C PRO A 113 -18.36 -0.83 -3.12
N GLU A 114 -18.81 -1.34 -4.27
CA GLU A 114 -20.24 -1.46 -4.60
C GLU A 114 -20.95 -2.53 -3.77
N ASN A 115 -20.22 -3.55 -3.34
CA ASN A 115 -20.72 -4.63 -2.49
C ASN A 115 -19.59 -5.12 -1.56
N PHE A 116 -19.90 -6.06 -0.68
CA PHE A 116 -18.94 -6.62 0.28
C PHE A 116 -18.64 -8.11 0.00
N ASP A 117 -18.64 -8.51 -1.27
CA ASP A 117 -18.31 -9.86 -1.71
C ASP A 117 -16.78 -10.06 -1.69
N PHE A 118 -16.23 -10.21 -0.51
CA PHE A 118 -14.81 -10.47 -0.27
C PHE A 118 -14.56 -11.92 0.14
N ALA A 119 -13.53 -12.52 -0.42
CA ALA A 119 -13.04 -13.84 -0.08
C ALA A 119 -11.51 -13.87 -0.27
N PRO A 120 -10.77 -14.85 0.25
CA PRO A 120 -9.37 -15.00 -0.10
C PRO A 120 -9.16 -15.13 -1.60
N GLY A 121 -8.32 -14.25 -2.17
CA GLY A 121 -7.89 -14.30 -3.56
C GLY A 121 -6.68 -15.22 -3.76
N GLU A 122 -6.02 -15.12 -4.93
CA GLU A 122 -4.84 -15.96 -5.23
C GLU A 122 -3.65 -15.66 -4.31
N GLU A 123 -3.53 -14.43 -3.81
CA GLU A 123 -2.47 -14.00 -2.91
C GLU A 123 -2.92 -13.90 -1.45
N GLY A 124 -4.22 -13.93 -1.19
CA GLY A 124 -4.80 -13.88 0.15
C GLY A 124 -5.00 -15.26 0.76
N ASP A 125 -4.61 -15.45 2.02
CA ASP A 125 -4.87 -16.66 2.80
C ASP A 125 -6.15 -16.53 3.63
N GLU A 126 -6.27 -15.43 4.35
CA GLU A 126 -7.44 -15.10 5.16
C GLU A 126 -7.87 -13.65 4.94
N VAL A 127 -9.19 -13.42 4.93
CA VAL A 127 -9.82 -12.10 4.78
C VAL A 127 -10.90 -11.94 5.84
N MET A 128 -10.91 -10.79 6.50
CA MET A 128 -11.94 -10.48 7.51
C MET A 128 -12.15 -8.99 7.70
N PHE A 129 -13.29 -8.64 8.29
CA PHE A 129 -13.50 -7.32 8.88
C PHE A 129 -13.17 -7.36 10.37
N ILE A 130 -12.38 -6.41 10.85
CA ILE A 130 -11.90 -6.31 12.22
C ILE A 130 -12.15 -4.92 12.80
N ASN A 131 -12.43 -4.84 14.09
CA ASN A 131 -12.43 -3.55 14.76
C ASN A 131 -11.01 -2.97 14.75
N PRO A 132 -10.83 -1.70 14.35
CA PRO A 132 -9.48 -1.14 14.18
C PRO A 132 -8.59 -1.26 15.41
N GLU A 133 -9.16 -1.13 16.60
CA GLU A 133 -8.44 -1.22 17.88
C GLU A 133 -7.84 -2.61 18.13
N GLU A 134 -8.45 -3.66 17.59
CA GLU A 134 -7.94 -5.03 17.73
C GLU A 134 -6.61 -5.24 17.00
N LEU A 135 -6.30 -4.41 16.00
CA LEU A 135 -5.00 -4.44 15.33
C LEU A 135 -3.83 -4.10 16.25
N LEU A 136 -4.07 -3.23 17.26
CA LEU A 136 -3.06 -2.87 18.24
C LEU A 136 -2.76 -4.00 19.25
N LEU A 137 -3.65 -4.97 19.34
CA LEU A 137 -3.49 -6.13 20.24
C LEU A 137 -2.73 -7.27 19.56
N GLN A 138 -2.50 -7.18 18.26
CA GLN A 138 -1.82 -8.22 17.51
C GLN A 138 -0.31 -8.19 17.76
N LYS A 139 0.22 -9.33 18.19
CA LYS A 139 1.66 -9.53 18.26
C LYS A 139 2.18 -9.82 16.85
N SER A 140 2.99 -8.93 16.34
CA SER A 140 3.63 -9.06 15.02
C SER A 140 5.07 -8.60 15.09
N GLU A 141 5.95 -9.29 14.39
CA GLU A 141 7.35 -8.88 14.23
C GLU A 141 7.49 -7.71 13.24
N VAL A 142 6.43 -7.41 12.50
CA VAL A 142 6.36 -6.31 11.55
C VAL A 142 5.32 -5.27 11.99
N ASP A 143 5.52 -4.03 11.58
CA ASP A 143 4.66 -2.89 11.96
C ASP A 143 3.34 -2.82 11.15
N ALA A 144 3.00 -3.84 10.34
CA ALA A 144 1.84 -3.80 9.46
C ALA A 144 0.50 -3.58 10.18
N PRO A 145 0.15 -4.31 11.27
CA PRO A 145 -1.10 -4.08 11.99
C PRO A 145 -1.18 -2.67 12.62
N ALA A 146 -0.08 -2.22 13.23
CA ALA A 146 -0.02 -0.89 13.82
C ALA A 146 -0.09 0.20 12.75
N ARG A 147 0.51 0.00 11.58
CA ARG A 147 0.40 0.89 10.43
C ARG A 147 -1.03 0.96 9.91
N ALA A 148 -1.71 -0.18 9.78
CA ALA A 148 -3.12 -0.22 9.37
C ALA A 148 -4.00 0.59 10.34
N TYR A 149 -3.78 0.47 11.64
CA TYR A 149 -4.46 1.31 12.63
C TYR A 149 -4.13 2.80 12.49
N LYS A 150 -2.87 3.16 12.27
CA LYS A 150 -2.46 4.56 12.06
C LYS A 150 -3.16 5.17 10.84
N ILE A 151 -3.27 4.41 9.75
CA ILE A 151 -3.99 4.83 8.53
C ILE A 151 -5.48 5.08 8.84
N HIS A 152 -6.13 4.17 9.59
CA HIS A 152 -7.49 4.36 10.08
C HIS A 152 -7.61 5.64 10.92
N ALA A 153 -6.77 5.82 11.93
CA ALA A 153 -6.82 6.97 12.82
C ALA A 153 -6.66 8.30 12.06
N LYS A 154 -5.79 8.32 11.06
CA LYS A 154 -5.57 9.49 10.21
C LYS A 154 -6.80 9.85 9.38
N TRP A 155 -7.46 8.85 8.80
CA TRP A 155 -8.74 9.05 8.11
C TRP A 155 -9.82 9.63 9.05
N GLN A 156 -9.91 9.13 10.30
CA GLN A 156 -10.88 9.64 11.27
C GLN A 156 -10.61 11.11 11.65
N GLN A 157 -9.36 11.54 11.70
CA GLN A 157 -8.99 12.93 11.97
C GLN A 157 -9.41 13.88 10.83
N LEU A 158 -9.34 13.45 9.57
CA LEU A 158 -9.70 14.24 8.40
C LEU A 158 -11.22 14.44 8.25
N ARG A 159 -12.04 13.67 8.96
CA ARG A 159 -13.50 13.74 8.93
C ARG A 159 -14.09 14.66 10.02
N ARG A 160 -13.26 15.16 10.92
CA ARG A 160 -13.66 16.11 11.99
C ARG A 160 -13.54 17.55 11.50
#